data_3b0418e733c868d0f515e95f81643bf7
#
_entry.id   3b0418e733c868d0f515e95f81643bf7
#
_cell.length_a   1.000
_cell.length_b   1.000
_cell.length_c   1.000
_cell.angle_alpha   90.00
_cell.angle_beta   90.00
_cell.angle_gamma   90.00
#
_symmetry.space_group_name_H-M   'P 1'
#
loop_
_entity.id
_entity.type
_entity.pdbx_description
1 polymer ?
#
loop_
_entity_poly.entity_id
_entity_poly.type
_entity_poly.pdbx_seq_one_letter_code
_entity_poly.pdbx_strand_id
1 'polypeptide(L)'
;MRKSTRRKSTRQQRGRLTLILLLCTGLSITALLFIWLITMPDISALQKKNPSTTALIESREAQTRTKGKTVGRHWIWVPLARVSPHLRRAVVAAEDASFFVHEGFDWEGIKDAALYNLEKGELKRGGSTITQQLAKNLYLSSERSILRKVREALITRSLERHLSKERILEIYINVAEWGNGIYGAEAAARHHFKKSAREVTEDEAVWLAAILPSPRRYDPLRKTRALTRRYERILRRMDQAARHDIRAQ
;
A
#
# COMPACT_ATOMS: atom_id res chain seq x y z
N MET A 1 -14.76 -58.99 -37.52
CA MET A 1 -15.55 -58.10 -36.63
C MET A 1 -14.90 -57.75 -35.25
N ARG A 2 -13.73 -58.16 -34.86
CA ARG A 2 -13.11 -57.91 -33.53
C ARG A 2 -12.38 -56.53 -33.33
N LYS A 3 -12.06 -55.78 -34.37
CA LYS A 3 -11.29 -54.48 -34.26
C LYS A 3 -12.11 -53.27 -33.85
N SER A 4 -13.44 -53.25 -34.08
CA SER A 4 -14.34 -52.10 -33.83
C SER A 4 -14.65 -51.92 -32.34
N THR A 5 -14.85 -53.00 -31.59
CA THR A 5 -15.17 -52.98 -30.16
C THR A 5 -14.01 -52.52 -29.27
N ARG A 6 -12.74 -52.85 -29.64
CA ARG A 6 -11.54 -52.48 -28.90
C ARG A 6 -11.25 -50.98 -28.99
N ARG A 7 -11.57 -50.32 -30.13
CA ARG A 7 -11.41 -48.88 -30.35
C ARG A 7 -12.43 -48.03 -29.57
N LYS A 8 -13.67 -48.51 -29.41
CA LYS A 8 -14.72 -47.82 -28.61
C LYS A 8 -14.38 -47.87 -27.10
N SER A 9 -13.88 -49.01 -26.57
CA SER A 9 -13.47 -49.14 -25.16
C SER A 9 -12.32 -48.23 -24.79
N THR A 10 -11.28 -48.12 -25.61
CA THR A 10 -10.13 -47.21 -25.34
C THR A 10 -10.52 -45.74 -25.41
N ARG A 11 -11.45 -45.34 -26.28
CA ARG A 11 -11.95 -43.94 -26.36
C ARG A 11 -12.78 -43.59 -25.15
N GLN A 12 -13.59 -44.51 -24.65
CA GLN A 12 -14.40 -44.31 -23.44
C GLN A 12 -13.55 -44.27 -22.16
N GLN A 13 -12.52 -45.09 -22.07
CA GLN A 13 -11.55 -45.03 -20.96
C GLN A 13 -10.75 -43.73 -20.96
N ARG A 14 -10.29 -43.27 -22.12
CA ARG A 14 -9.61 -41.96 -22.24
C ARG A 14 -10.53 -40.82 -21.81
N GLY A 15 -11.79 -40.81 -22.22
CA GLY A 15 -12.78 -39.79 -21.79
C GLY A 15 -13.01 -39.78 -20.29
N ARG A 16 -13.11 -40.96 -19.62
CA ARG A 16 -13.23 -41.05 -18.17
C ARG A 16 -11.97 -40.54 -17.44
N LEU A 17 -10.78 -40.91 -17.92
CA LEU A 17 -9.51 -40.43 -17.39
C LEU A 17 -9.38 -38.91 -17.49
N THR A 18 -9.74 -38.35 -18.65
CA THR A 18 -9.75 -36.88 -18.83
C THR A 18 -10.71 -36.17 -17.90
N LEU A 19 -11.92 -36.72 -17.71
CA LEU A 19 -12.90 -36.18 -16.79
C LEU A 19 -12.40 -36.24 -15.32
N ILE A 20 -11.81 -37.34 -14.88
CA ILE A 20 -11.25 -37.47 -13.55
C ILE A 20 -10.10 -36.46 -13.34
N LEU A 21 -9.20 -36.30 -14.30
CA LEU A 21 -8.14 -35.31 -14.26
C LEU A 21 -8.68 -33.89 -14.13
N LEU A 22 -9.70 -33.53 -14.90
CA LEU A 22 -10.34 -32.20 -14.81
C LEU A 22 -11.00 -31.98 -13.43
N LEU A 23 -11.68 -33.00 -12.89
CA LEU A 23 -12.29 -32.90 -11.56
C LEU A 23 -11.23 -32.78 -10.46
N CYS A 24 -10.16 -33.57 -10.50
CA CYS A 24 -9.05 -33.46 -9.55
C CYS A 24 -8.36 -32.10 -9.65
N THR A 25 -8.11 -31.58 -10.85
CA THR A 25 -7.54 -30.27 -11.07
C THR A 25 -8.44 -29.15 -10.51
N GLY A 26 -9.74 -29.24 -10.80
CA GLY A 26 -10.74 -28.30 -10.26
C GLY A 26 -10.78 -28.31 -8.72
N LEU A 27 -10.82 -29.50 -8.12
CA LEU A 27 -10.78 -29.66 -6.68
C LEU A 27 -9.50 -29.10 -6.05
N SER A 28 -8.35 -29.38 -6.67
CA SER A 28 -7.06 -28.85 -6.22
C SER A 28 -7.00 -27.32 -6.28
N ILE A 29 -7.48 -26.71 -7.35
CA ILE A 29 -7.55 -25.24 -7.49
C ILE A 29 -8.47 -24.65 -6.41
N THR A 30 -9.64 -25.26 -6.19
CA THR A 30 -10.59 -24.82 -5.17
C THR A 30 -9.98 -24.91 -3.76
N ALA A 31 -9.29 -26.01 -3.46
CA ALA A 31 -8.60 -26.19 -2.18
C ALA A 31 -7.49 -25.14 -1.98
N LEU A 32 -6.68 -24.88 -3.01
CA LEU A 32 -5.64 -23.86 -2.95
C LEU A 32 -6.23 -22.45 -2.77
N LEU A 33 -7.31 -22.11 -3.45
CA LEU A 33 -8.02 -20.84 -3.27
C LEU A 33 -8.60 -20.73 -1.85
N PHE A 34 -9.16 -21.81 -1.33
CA PHE A 34 -9.69 -21.85 0.05
C PHE A 34 -8.57 -21.63 1.06
N ILE A 35 -7.46 -22.36 0.95
CA ILE A 35 -6.29 -22.16 1.82
C ILE A 35 -5.80 -20.73 1.74
N TRP A 36 -5.72 -20.15 0.53
CA TRP A 36 -5.28 -18.79 0.33
C TRP A 36 -6.22 -17.76 0.97
N LEU A 37 -7.54 -18.02 0.97
CA LEU A 37 -8.54 -17.17 1.65
C LEU A 37 -8.45 -17.28 3.18
N ILE A 38 -8.30 -18.49 3.74
CA ILE A 38 -8.22 -18.65 5.20
C ILE A 38 -6.90 -18.15 5.79
N THR A 39 -5.87 -17.94 4.96
CA THR A 39 -4.61 -17.31 5.38
C THR A 39 -4.66 -15.78 5.35
N MET A 40 -5.84 -15.16 5.21
CA MET A 40 -5.99 -13.72 5.33
C MET A 40 -5.71 -13.25 6.75
N PRO A 41 -5.02 -12.12 6.93
CA PRO A 41 -4.71 -11.58 8.25
C PRO A 41 -5.99 -11.15 8.98
N ASP A 42 -6.00 -11.31 10.29
CA ASP A 42 -7.03 -10.71 11.14
C ASP A 42 -6.79 -9.21 11.28
N ILE A 43 -7.64 -8.44 10.61
CA ILE A 43 -7.60 -6.98 10.63
C ILE A 43 -8.25 -6.41 11.88
N SER A 44 -9.18 -7.13 12.51
CA SER A 44 -9.95 -6.64 13.65
C SER A 44 -9.05 -6.28 14.84
N ALA A 45 -7.96 -6.99 15.01
CA ALA A 45 -6.96 -6.72 16.04
C ALA A 45 -6.36 -5.31 15.95
N LEU A 46 -6.26 -4.75 14.73
CA LEU A 46 -5.72 -3.40 14.50
C LEU A 46 -6.62 -2.28 15.02
N GLN A 47 -7.88 -2.56 15.37
CA GLN A 47 -8.75 -1.57 16.03
C GLN A 47 -8.16 -1.11 17.37
N LYS A 48 -7.53 -2.03 18.10
CA LYS A 48 -7.06 -1.80 19.48
C LYS A 48 -5.55 -1.95 19.65
N LYS A 49 -4.90 -2.71 18.78
CA LYS A 49 -3.46 -3.01 18.88
C LYS A 49 -2.70 -2.42 17.71
N ASN A 50 -1.52 -1.92 17.99
CA ASN A 50 -0.58 -1.50 16.95
C ASN A 50 0.20 -2.73 16.46
N PRO A 51 0.57 -2.77 15.16
CA PRO A 51 1.43 -3.84 14.66
C PRO A 51 2.80 -3.78 15.34
N SER A 52 3.35 -4.93 15.70
CA SER A 52 4.71 -5.06 16.28
C SER A 52 5.79 -5.09 15.21
N THR A 53 5.43 -5.45 13.98
CA THR A 53 6.27 -5.44 12.78
C THR A 53 5.39 -5.30 11.55
N THR A 54 5.99 -5.14 10.37
CA THR A 54 5.29 -5.10 9.09
C THR A 54 6.08 -5.85 8.02
N ALA A 55 5.39 -6.39 7.01
CA ALA A 55 6.04 -7.06 5.89
C ALA A 55 7.07 -6.14 5.18
N LEU A 56 6.80 -4.82 5.17
CA LEU A 56 7.75 -3.83 4.65
C LEU A 56 9.05 -3.82 5.48
N ILE A 57 8.95 -3.70 6.81
CA ILE A 57 10.11 -3.68 7.71
C ILE A 57 10.90 -4.97 7.57
N GLU A 58 10.25 -6.12 7.68
CA GLU A 58 10.89 -7.44 7.57
C GLU A 58 11.61 -7.63 6.22
N SER A 59 10.95 -7.24 5.13
CA SER A 59 11.55 -7.28 3.79
C SER A 59 12.79 -6.39 3.68
N ARG A 60 12.76 -5.18 4.29
CA ARG A 60 13.89 -4.26 4.29
C ARG A 60 15.06 -4.77 5.12
N GLU A 61 14.78 -5.33 6.29
CA GLU A 61 15.81 -5.95 7.15
C GLU A 61 16.44 -7.15 6.46
N ALA A 62 15.65 -8.01 5.80
CA ALA A 62 16.16 -9.13 5.02
C ALA A 62 17.06 -8.66 3.87
N GLN A 63 16.63 -7.67 3.08
CA GLN A 63 17.43 -7.08 1.99
C GLN A 63 18.75 -6.48 2.48
N THR A 64 18.79 -5.98 3.70
CA THR A 64 19.99 -5.36 4.28
C THR A 64 20.96 -6.41 4.76
N ARG A 65 20.45 -7.48 5.39
CA ARG A 65 21.25 -8.63 5.82
C ARG A 65 21.93 -9.34 4.65
N THR A 66 21.23 -9.55 3.53
CA THR A 66 21.82 -10.18 2.33
C THR A 66 22.95 -9.36 1.70
N LYS A 67 22.99 -8.05 1.98
CA LYS A 67 24.09 -7.16 1.52
C LYS A 67 25.22 -7.00 2.55
N GLY A 68 25.23 -7.79 3.61
CA GLY A 68 26.26 -7.71 4.67
C GLY A 68 26.22 -6.39 5.46
N LYS A 69 25.10 -5.65 5.42
CA LYS A 69 24.94 -4.36 6.11
C LYS A 69 23.92 -4.50 7.23
N THR A 70 24.17 -3.81 8.34
CA THR A 70 23.18 -3.59 9.39
C THR A 70 22.65 -2.17 9.28
N VAL A 71 21.36 -2.00 8.98
CA VAL A 71 20.70 -0.69 9.10
C VAL A 71 19.86 -0.73 10.36
N GLY A 72 20.11 0.17 11.27
CA GLY A 72 19.33 0.31 12.50
C GLY A 72 17.87 0.59 12.17
N ARG A 73 16.96 -0.08 12.87
CA ARG A 73 15.51 0.18 12.78
C ARG A 73 15.19 1.33 13.73
N HIS A 74 14.80 2.48 13.14
CA HIS A 74 14.25 3.62 13.88
C HIS A 74 12.76 3.66 13.67
N TRP A 75 11.99 3.22 14.65
CA TRP A 75 10.53 3.17 14.62
C TRP A 75 9.96 3.62 15.96
N ILE A 76 9.23 4.73 15.93
CA ILE A 76 8.59 5.31 17.11
C ILE A 76 7.12 5.53 16.77
N TRP A 77 6.24 4.83 17.47
CA TRP A 77 4.79 4.98 17.31
C TRP A 77 4.27 6.19 18.07
N VAL A 78 3.39 6.95 17.43
CA VAL A 78 2.65 8.04 18.07
C VAL A 78 1.16 7.99 17.67
N PRO A 79 0.24 8.30 18.58
CA PRO A 79 -1.18 8.47 18.22
C PRO A 79 -1.36 9.58 17.17
N LEU A 80 -2.37 9.46 16.32
CA LEU A 80 -2.65 10.45 15.26
C LEU A 80 -2.82 11.87 15.84
N ALA A 81 -3.39 11.99 17.03
CA ALA A 81 -3.55 13.28 17.73
C ALA A 81 -2.20 13.97 18.07
N ARG A 82 -1.09 13.21 18.13
CA ARG A 82 0.26 13.73 18.32
C ARG A 82 1.04 13.95 17.03
N VAL A 83 0.39 13.79 15.89
CA VAL A 83 0.96 14.14 14.58
C VAL A 83 0.44 15.50 14.17
N SER A 84 1.31 16.41 13.73
CA SER A 84 0.96 17.74 13.25
C SER A 84 -0.21 17.68 12.26
N PRO A 85 -1.23 18.56 12.39
CA PRO A 85 -2.30 18.68 11.40
C PRO A 85 -1.77 18.94 9.99
N HIS A 86 -0.67 19.69 9.88
CA HIS A 86 -0.01 19.96 8.60
C HIS A 86 0.52 18.66 7.98
N LEU A 87 1.17 17.80 8.77
CA LEU A 87 1.71 16.54 8.26
C LEU A 87 0.61 15.57 7.83
N ARG A 88 -0.48 15.48 8.59
CA ARG A 88 -1.65 14.66 8.22
C ARG A 88 -2.24 15.13 6.88
N ARG A 89 -2.47 16.44 6.71
CA ARG A 89 -2.98 17.02 5.47
C ARG A 89 -2.02 16.85 4.29
N ALA A 90 -0.72 17.05 4.51
CA ALA A 90 0.28 16.91 3.47
C ALA A 90 0.37 15.46 2.95
N VAL A 91 0.30 14.47 3.85
CA VAL A 91 0.28 13.04 3.49
C VAL A 91 -0.95 12.69 2.65
N VAL A 92 -2.14 13.12 3.09
CA VAL A 92 -3.39 12.88 2.33
C VAL A 92 -3.32 13.57 0.97
N ALA A 93 -2.93 14.83 0.90
CA ALA A 93 -2.79 15.57 -0.36
C ALA A 93 -1.75 14.97 -1.32
N ALA A 94 -0.67 14.38 -0.77
CA ALA A 94 0.39 13.76 -1.56
C ALA A 94 -0.03 12.44 -2.17
N GLU A 95 -0.60 11.55 -1.35
CA GLU A 95 -0.79 10.14 -1.65
C GLU A 95 -2.22 9.79 -2.09
N ASP A 96 -3.22 10.50 -1.56
CA ASP A 96 -4.63 10.13 -1.73
C ASP A 96 -5.56 11.29 -1.36
N ALA A 97 -5.73 12.25 -2.27
CA ALA A 97 -6.48 13.47 -1.99
C ALA A 97 -7.97 13.23 -1.64
N SER A 98 -8.54 12.13 -2.11
CA SER A 98 -9.93 11.70 -1.87
C SER A 98 -10.06 10.67 -0.74
N PHE A 99 -9.02 10.47 0.09
CA PHE A 99 -8.93 9.44 1.12
C PHE A 99 -10.16 9.32 2.01
N PHE A 100 -10.71 10.44 2.46
CA PHE A 100 -11.87 10.47 3.37
C PHE A 100 -13.22 10.24 2.66
N VAL A 101 -13.24 10.21 1.32
CA VAL A 101 -14.49 10.11 0.53
C VAL A 101 -14.73 8.69 0.02
N HIS A 102 -13.67 7.99 -0.44
CA HIS A 102 -13.81 6.65 -1.01
C HIS A 102 -13.67 5.54 0.06
N GLU A 103 -14.11 4.32 -0.28
CA GLU A 103 -14.01 3.11 0.55
C GLU A 103 -12.83 2.21 0.13
N GLY A 104 -11.61 2.74 0.15
CA GLY A 104 -10.36 2.01 -0.12
C GLY A 104 -9.91 2.03 -1.57
N PHE A 105 -10.79 2.35 -2.53
CA PHE A 105 -10.47 2.45 -3.95
C PHE A 105 -10.97 3.77 -4.50
N ASP A 106 -10.07 4.59 -5.00
CA ASP A 106 -10.40 5.81 -5.74
C ASP A 106 -10.56 5.45 -7.23
N TRP A 107 -11.79 5.07 -7.62
CA TRP A 107 -12.09 4.65 -9.00
C TRP A 107 -11.91 5.79 -10.01
N GLU A 108 -12.24 7.01 -9.63
CA GLU A 108 -12.04 8.19 -10.47
C GLU A 108 -10.56 8.48 -10.65
N GLY A 109 -9.80 8.52 -9.55
CA GLY A 109 -8.36 8.70 -9.60
C GLY A 109 -7.62 7.58 -10.35
N ILE A 110 -8.09 6.33 -10.28
CA ILE A 110 -7.56 5.21 -11.07
C ILE A 110 -7.82 5.44 -12.56
N LYS A 111 -9.04 5.83 -12.94
CA LYS A 111 -9.41 6.14 -14.32
C LYS A 111 -8.58 7.29 -14.86
N ASP A 112 -8.46 8.39 -14.12
CA ASP A 112 -7.68 9.56 -14.52
C ASP A 112 -6.19 9.24 -14.66
N ALA A 113 -5.65 8.43 -13.75
CA ALA A 113 -4.27 7.97 -13.84
C ALA A 113 -4.05 7.09 -15.08
N ALA A 114 -5.00 6.19 -15.41
CA ALA A 114 -4.93 5.33 -16.57
C ALA A 114 -4.99 6.14 -17.88
N LEU A 115 -5.91 7.09 -17.98
CA LEU A 115 -6.04 7.98 -19.14
C LEU A 115 -4.79 8.83 -19.34
N TYR A 116 -4.28 9.44 -18.27
CA TYR A 116 -3.05 10.21 -18.34
C TYR A 116 -1.84 9.39 -18.79
N ASN A 117 -1.70 8.16 -18.26
CA ASN A 117 -0.59 7.28 -18.61
C ASN A 117 -0.69 6.79 -20.07
N LEU A 118 -1.91 6.56 -20.56
CA LEU A 118 -2.16 6.20 -21.96
C LEU A 118 -1.81 7.36 -22.90
N GLU A 119 -2.22 8.60 -22.55
CA GLU A 119 -1.98 9.80 -23.34
C GLU A 119 -0.50 10.16 -23.41
N LYS A 120 0.25 9.94 -22.34
CA LYS A 120 1.70 10.23 -22.28
C LYS A 120 2.60 9.09 -22.70
N GLY A 121 2.05 7.88 -22.94
CA GLY A 121 2.83 6.67 -23.24
C GLY A 121 3.77 6.22 -22.12
N GLU A 122 3.57 6.69 -20.88
CA GLU A 122 4.43 6.44 -19.74
C GLU A 122 3.63 6.19 -18.45
N LEU A 123 4.07 5.22 -17.66
CA LEU A 123 3.49 4.93 -16.33
C LEU A 123 3.98 5.96 -15.29
N LYS A 124 3.48 7.18 -15.37
CA LYS A 124 3.89 8.30 -14.48
C LYS A 124 2.96 8.54 -13.29
N ARG A 125 1.67 8.24 -13.41
CA ARG A 125 0.69 8.38 -12.33
C ARG A 125 0.34 7.03 -11.73
N GLY A 126 0.47 6.93 -10.41
CA GLY A 126 -0.04 5.81 -9.61
C GLY A 126 -1.47 6.10 -9.16
N GLY A 127 -2.34 5.10 -9.21
CA GLY A 127 -3.71 5.17 -8.69
C GLY A 127 -3.90 4.34 -7.42
N SER A 128 -2.85 4.18 -6.60
CA SER A 128 -2.97 3.43 -5.34
C SER A 128 -3.31 4.37 -4.19
N THR A 129 -4.33 4.02 -3.41
CA THR A 129 -4.78 4.76 -2.23
C THR A 129 -3.90 4.52 -1.00
N ILE A 130 -4.06 5.34 0.04
CA ILE A 130 -3.41 5.15 1.35
C ILE A 130 -3.75 3.76 1.91
N THR A 131 -5.01 3.31 1.82
CA THR A 131 -5.43 2.00 2.34
C THR A 131 -4.80 0.85 1.57
N GLN A 132 -4.66 0.94 0.24
CA GLN A 132 -3.95 -0.06 -0.55
C GLN A 132 -2.45 -0.11 -0.21
N GLN A 133 -1.83 1.06 -0.01
CA GLN A 133 -0.44 1.13 0.42
C GLN A 133 -0.27 0.54 1.82
N LEU A 134 -1.20 0.80 2.74
CA LEU A 134 -1.21 0.22 4.08
C LEU A 134 -1.32 -1.29 4.03
N ALA A 135 -2.28 -1.84 3.27
CA ALA A 135 -2.43 -3.28 3.06
C ALA A 135 -1.14 -3.94 2.61
N LYS A 136 -0.49 -3.34 1.61
CA LYS A 136 0.81 -3.79 1.10
C LYS A 136 1.90 -3.73 2.17
N ASN A 137 2.04 -2.61 2.87
CA ASN A 137 3.12 -2.41 3.83
C ASN A 137 3.00 -3.34 5.04
N LEU A 138 1.77 -3.62 5.50
CA LEU A 138 1.53 -4.48 6.65
C LEU A 138 1.77 -5.97 6.35
N TYR A 139 1.29 -6.46 5.18
CA TYR A 139 1.05 -7.90 5.02
C TYR A 139 1.65 -8.51 3.74
N LEU A 140 2.16 -7.71 2.80
CA LEU A 140 2.51 -8.24 1.49
C LEU A 140 4.00 -8.07 1.18
N SER A 141 4.54 -9.08 0.48
CA SER A 141 5.90 -9.02 -0.05
C SER A 141 6.05 -7.93 -1.11
N SER A 142 7.31 -7.55 -1.40
CA SER A 142 7.63 -6.59 -2.46
C SER A 142 7.54 -7.18 -3.88
N GLU A 143 7.29 -8.48 -4.03
CA GLU A 143 7.16 -9.15 -5.32
C GLU A 143 5.95 -8.65 -6.10
N ARG A 144 6.12 -8.50 -7.41
CA ARG A 144 5.05 -8.05 -8.31
C ARG A 144 4.36 -9.26 -8.92
N SER A 145 3.13 -9.56 -8.49
CA SER A 145 2.29 -10.60 -9.08
C SER A 145 0.82 -10.17 -9.07
N ILE A 146 0.03 -10.73 -9.98
CA ILE A 146 -1.42 -10.49 -10.03
C ILE A 146 -2.08 -11.00 -8.74
N LEU A 147 -1.70 -12.18 -8.27
CA LEU A 147 -2.25 -12.76 -7.04
C LEU A 147 -1.97 -11.87 -5.82
N ARG A 148 -0.77 -11.30 -5.72
CA ARG A 148 -0.46 -10.32 -4.68
C ARG A 148 -1.38 -9.09 -4.78
N LYS A 149 -1.66 -8.60 -6.00
CA LYS A 149 -2.55 -7.44 -6.18
C LYS A 149 -4.00 -7.75 -5.82
N VAL A 150 -4.48 -8.96 -6.10
CA VAL A 150 -5.80 -9.42 -5.64
C VAL A 150 -5.84 -9.49 -4.11
N ARG A 151 -4.80 -10.05 -3.48
CA ARG A 151 -4.70 -10.10 -2.01
C ARG A 151 -4.65 -8.71 -1.38
N GLU A 152 -3.92 -7.77 -1.99
CA GLU A 152 -3.91 -6.36 -1.59
C GLU A 152 -5.33 -5.78 -1.61
N ALA A 153 -6.10 -6.02 -2.67
CA ALA A 153 -7.46 -5.52 -2.79
C ALA A 153 -8.39 -6.09 -1.71
N LEU A 154 -8.31 -7.39 -1.41
CA LEU A 154 -9.11 -8.02 -0.36
C LEU A 154 -8.74 -7.48 1.03
N ILE A 155 -7.45 -7.32 1.32
CA ILE A 155 -6.99 -6.74 2.58
C ILE A 155 -7.43 -5.26 2.68
N THR A 156 -7.33 -4.49 1.60
CA THR A 156 -7.83 -3.10 1.53
C THR A 156 -9.30 -3.02 1.91
N ARG A 157 -10.15 -3.88 1.32
CA ARG A 157 -11.56 -3.94 1.65
C ARG A 157 -11.81 -4.32 3.11
N SER A 158 -11.00 -5.23 3.66
CA SER A 158 -11.07 -5.62 5.06
C SER A 158 -10.63 -4.49 6.00
N LEU A 159 -9.58 -3.74 5.68
CA LEU A 159 -9.14 -2.56 6.44
C LEU A 159 -10.26 -1.52 6.54
N GLU A 160 -10.87 -1.16 5.42
CA GLU A 160 -11.97 -0.17 5.38
C GLU A 160 -13.22 -0.63 6.13
N ARG A 161 -13.50 -1.93 6.15
CA ARG A 161 -14.65 -2.49 6.88
C ARG A 161 -14.45 -2.46 8.40
N HIS A 162 -13.23 -2.66 8.88
CA HIS A 162 -12.95 -2.86 10.30
C HIS A 162 -12.37 -1.62 10.99
N LEU A 163 -11.79 -0.69 10.24
CA LEU A 163 -11.11 0.48 10.82
C LEU A 163 -11.74 1.79 10.34
N SER A 164 -11.73 2.80 11.19
CA SER A 164 -12.07 4.16 10.76
C SER A 164 -10.96 4.74 9.89
N LYS A 165 -11.28 5.76 9.09
CA LYS A 165 -10.30 6.50 8.27
C LYS A 165 -9.16 7.08 9.09
N GLU A 166 -9.46 7.62 10.27
CA GLU A 166 -8.46 8.14 11.19
C GLU A 166 -7.51 7.04 11.65
N ARG A 167 -8.03 5.83 11.95
CA ARG A 167 -7.19 4.70 12.37
C ARG A 167 -6.35 4.17 11.22
N ILE A 168 -6.88 4.09 10.01
CA ILE A 168 -6.13 3.74 8.81
C ILE A 168 -4.98 4.73 8.60
N LEU A 169 -5.27 6.04 8.66
CA LEU A 169 -4.26 7.09 8.50
C LEU A 169 -3.21 7.05 9.64
N GLU A 170 -3.65 6.81 10.89
CA GLU A 170 -2.74 6.65 12.01
C GLU A 170 -1.75 5.52 11.77
N ILE A 171 -2.25 4.34 11.41
CA ILE A 171 -1.38 3.19 11.15
C ILE A 171 -0.46 3.48 9.96
N TYR A 172 -1.00 4.03 8.86
CA TYR A 172 -0.21 4.35 7.68
C TYR A 172 0.97 5.28 7.98
N ILE A 173 0.71 6.41 8.65
CA ILE A 173 1.73 7.39 9.00
C ILE A 173 2.81 6.78 9.91
N ASN A 174 2.44 5.82 10.76
CA ASN A 174 3.36 5.17 11.68
C ASN A 174 4.15 4.01 11.06
N VAL A 175 3.66 3.36 9.99
CA VAL A 175 4.35 2.21 9.37
C VAL A 175 5.04 2.55 8.06
N ALA A 176 4.74 3.70 7.45
CA ALA A 176 5.40 4.14 6.23
C ALA A 176 6.91 4.31 6.44
N GLU A 177 7.70 3.99 5.41
CA GLU A 177 9.14 4.26 5.37
C GLU A 177 9.36 5.73 4.98
N TRP A 178 10.15 6.46 5.77
CA TRP A 178 10.46 7.89 5.57
C TRP A 178 11.95 8.15 5.34
N GLY A 179 12.72 7.11 5.22
CA GLY A 179 14.14 7.12 4.99
C GLY A 179 14.71 5.73 5.14
N ASN A 180 15.98 5.53 4.89
CA ASN A 180 16.59 4.22 5.02
C ASN A 180 16.60 3.74 6.48
N GLY A 181 15.76 2.75 6.81
CA GLY A 181 15.57 2.24 8.17
C GLY A 181 14.78 3.17 9.09
N ILE A 182 14.13 4.21 8.56
CA ILE A 182 13.33 5.17 9.32
C ILE A 182 11.86 4.91 9.03
N TYR A 183 11.11 4.50 10.05
CA TYR A 183 9.70 4.16 9.94
C TYR A 183 8.88 5.01 10.91
N GLY A 184 7.77 5.53 10.39
CA GLY A 184 6.84 6.37 11.13
C GLY A 184 7.25 7.84 11.22
N ALA A 185 6.22 8.70 11.33
CA ALA A 185 6.37 10.15 11.29
C ALA A 185 7.20 10.72 12.44
N GLU A 186 7.11 10.14 13.63
CA GLU A 186 7.89 10.60 14.78
C GLU A 186 9.39 10.37 14.57
N ALA A 187 9.76 9.16 14.11
CA ALA A 187 11.16 8.86 13.79
C ALA A 187 11.65 9.75 12.63
N ALA A 188 10.80 10.03 11.64
CA ALA A 188 11.12 10.91 10.52
C ALA A 188 11.36 12.36 10.97
N ALA A 189 10.47 12.92 11.77
CA ALA A 189 10.58 14.30 12.28
C ALA A 189 11.85 14.46 13.13
N ARG A 190 12.12 13.50 14.02
CA ARG A 190 13.36 13.50 14.82
C ARG A 190 14.61 13.38 13.98
N HIS A 191 14.59 12.49 12.96
CA HIS A 191 15.75 12.28 12.11
C HIS A 191 16.07 13.50 11.26
N HIS A 192 15.07 14.01 10.52
CA HIS A 192 15.28 15.07 9.53
C HIS A 192 15.30 16.47 10.15
N PHE A 193 14.44 16.76 11.15
CA PHE A 193 14.22 18.11 11.65
C PHE A 193 14.54 18.30 13.15
N LYS A 194 14.96 17.23 13.86
CA LYS A 194 15.32 17.25 15.29
C LYS A 194 14.19 17.70 16.23
N LYS A 195 12.93 17.45 15.82
CA LYS A 195 11.71 17.79 16.57
C LYS A 195 10.73 16.64 16.60
N SER A 196 9.67 16.75 17.39
CA SER A 196 8.59 15.77 17.41
C SER A 196 7.68 15.88 16.17
N ALA A 197 6.94 14.81 15.82
CA ALA A 197 5.97 14.85 14.74
C ALA A 197 4.85 15.88 14.97
N ARG A 198 4.59 16.26 16.21
CA ARG A 198 3.61 17.30 16.59
C ARG A 198 4.06 18.70 16.19
N GLU A 199 5.37 18.95 16.21
CA GLU A 199 5.98 20.26 15.99
C GLU A 199 6.36 20.51 14.52
N VAL A 200 6.12 19.53 13.65
CA VAL A 200 6.40 19.66 12.21
C VAL A 200 5.55 20.78 11.62
N THR A 201 6.21 21.77 11.04
CA THR A 201 5.58 22.92 10.37
C THR A 201 4.97 22.50 9.03
N GLU A 202 4.21 23.41 8.41
CA GLU A 202 3.60 23.12 7.10
C GLU A 202 4.65 22.87 6.01
N ASP A 203 5.67 23.71 5.92
CA ASP A 203 6.78 23.54 4.97
C ASP A 203 7.47 22.18 5.15
N GLU A 204 7.84 21.84 6.37
CA GLU A 204 8.47 20.55 6.70
C GLU A 204 7.57 19.36 6.39
N ALA A 205 6.26 19.50 6.66
CA ALA A 205 5.26 18.47 6.38
C ALA A 205 5.17 18.16 4.88
N VAL A 206 5.17 19.20 4.04
CA VAL A 206 5.14 19.04 2.59
C VAL A 206 6.43 18.41 2.07
N TRP A 207 7.60 18.79 2.61
CA TRP A 207 8.86 18.13 2.28
C TRP A 207 8.89 16.66 2.69
N LEU A 208 8.40 16.31 3.87
CA LEU A 208 8.27 14.91 4.30
C LEU A 208 7.30 14.15 3.37
N ALA A 209 6.13 14.67 3.11
CA ALA A 209 5.18 14.01 2.23
C ALA A 209 5.75 13.80 0.81
N ALA A 210 6.57 14.74 0.31
CA ALA A 210 7.17 14.67 -1.01
C ALA A 210 8.18 13.51 -1.17
N ILE A 211 8.78 13.00 -0.09
CA ILE A 211 9.73 11.88 -0.16
C ILE A 211 9.05 10.52 -0.12
N LEU A 212 7.80 10.38 0.34
CA LEU A 212 7.10 9.11 0.54
C LEU A 212 7.16 8.14 -0.64
N PRO A 213 7.02 8.57 -1.91
CA PRO A 213 7.09 7.64 -3.04
C PRO A 213 8.47 6.99 -3.25
N SER A 214 9.53 7.58 -2.68
CA SER A 214 10.91 7.07 -2.81
C SER A 214 11.77 7.52 -1.63
N PRO A 215 11.45 7.11 -0.39
CA PRO A 215 12.02 7.67 0.83
C PRO A 215 13.52 7.35 1.01
N ARG A 216 13.99 6.28 0.38
CA ARG A 216 15.41 5.89 0.40
C ARG A 216 16.27 6.64 -0.63
N ARG A 217 15.62 7.29 -1.61
CA ARG A 217 16.29 8.05 -2.67
C ARG A 217 16.34 9.54 -2.38
N TYR A 218 15.31 10.05 -1.72
CA TYR A 218 15.16 11.47 -1.47
C TYR A 218 15.36 11.80 0.01
N ASP A 219 16.04 12.91 0.23
CA ASP A 219 16.22 13.55 1.53
C ASP A 219 15.43 14.86 1.51
N PRO A 220 14.52 15.12 2.46
CA PRO A 220 13.71 16.34 2.49
C PRO A 220 14.55 17.61 2.65
N LEU A 221 15.78 17.49 3.17
CA LEU A 221 16.72 18.60 3.30
C LEU A 221 17.50 18.89 2.00
N ARG A 222 17.52 17.94 1.05
CA ARG A 222 18.15 18.11 -0.26
C ARG A 222 17.12 18.43 -1.34
N LYS A 223 16.85 19.70 -1.57
CA LYS A 223 15.82 20.23 -2.48
C LYS A 223 16.17 20.03 -3.95
N THR A 224 16.13 18.79 -4.45
CA THR A 224 16.35 18.50 -5.88
C THR A 224 15.18 18.99 -6.73
N ARG A 225 15.40 19.30 -8.01
CA ARG A 225 14.33 19.73 -8.94
C ARG A 225 13.12 18.77 -8.95
N ALA A 226 13.35 17.46 -8.86
CA ALA A 226 12.28 16.46 -8.83
C ALA A 226 11.47 16.55 -7.53
N LEU A 227 12.14 16.74 -6.41
CA LEU A 227 11.51 16.86 -5.10
C LEU A 227 10.75 18.19 -4.98
N THR A 228 11.34 19.31 -5.47
CA THR A 228 10.68 20.63 -5.50
C THR A 228 9.37 20.58 -6.31
N ARG A 229 9.37 19.93 -7.49
CA ARG A 229 8.13 19.76 -8.27
C ARG A 229 7.05 18.95 -7.52
N ARG A 230 7.44 17.96 -6.68
CA ARG A 230 6.48 17.24 -5.84
C ARG A 230 5.95 18.12 -4.71
N TYR A 231 6.85 18.83 -4.04
CA TYR A 231 6.52 19.80 -3.00
C TYR A 231 5.47 20.80 -3.49
N GLU A 232 5.71 21.48 -4.60
CA GLU A 232 4.79 22.48 -5.19
C GLU A 232 3.43 21.87 -5.56
N ARG A 233 3.42 20.61 -6.02
CA ARG A 233 2.18 19.90 -6.33
C ARG A 233 1.36 19.60 -5.08
N ILE A 234 2.03 19.17 -4.01
CA ILE A 234 1.36 18.86 -2.74
C ILE A 234 0.80 20.15 -2.15
N LEU A 235 1.58 21.23 -2.13
CA LEU A 235 1.14 22.53 -1.63
C LEU A 235 -0.11 23.01 -2.36
N ARG A 236 -0.11 22.99 -3.71
CA ARG A 236 -1.30 23.35 -4.51
C ARG A 236 -2.54 22.49 -4.16
N ARG A 237 -2.37 21.19 -3.92
CA ARG A 237 -3.49 20.32 -3.53
C ARG A 237 -4.01 20.65 -2.13
N MET A 238 -3.13 20.95 -1.19
CA MET A 238 -3.53 21.40 0.15
C MET A 238 -4.33 22.71 0.10
N ASP A 239 -3.87 23.68 -0.70
CA ASP A 239 -4.58 24.96 -0.91
C ASP A 239 -5.95 24.76 -1.56
N GLN A 240 -6.06 23.86 -2.54
CA GLN A 240 -7.34 23.52 -3.19
C GLN A 240 -8.33 22.88 -2.20
N ALA A 241 -7.87 21.93 -1.38
CA ALA A 241 -8.70 21.30 -0.35
C ALA A 241 -9.19 22.33 0.67
N ALA A 242 -8.31 23.20 1.18
CA ALA A 242 -8.68 24.26 2.12
C ALA A 242 -9.75 25.23 1.56
N ARG A 243 -9.65 25.59 0.27
CA ARG A 243 -10.66 26.45 -0.39
C ARG A 243 -12.00 25.74 -0.59
N HIS A 244 -11.98 24.42 -0.76
CA HIS A 244 -13.21 23.62 -0.92
C HIS A 244 -13.97 23.54 0.41
N ASP A 245 -13.24 23.32 1.51
CA ASP A 245 -13.81 23.26 2.87
C ASP A 245 -14.45 24.60 3.28
N ILE A 246 -13.83 25.74 2.91
CA ILE A 246 -14.38 27.09 3.19
C ILE A 246 -15.68 27.35 2.41
N ARG A 247 -15.83 26.80 1.21
CA ARG A 247 -17.04 26.99 0.36
C ARG A 247 -18.20 26.07 0.73
N ALA A 248 -17.93 25.00 1.48
CA ALA A 248 -18.91 24.01 1.91
C ALA A 248 -19.53 24.34 3.30
N GLN A 249 -19.02 25.35 4.00
CA GLN A 249 -19.54 25.92 5.24
C GLN A 249 -20.42 27.13 4.94
#